data_c0a020127f603085876fa13c7d688c0c
#
_entry.id   c0a020127f603085876fa13c7d688c0c
#
_cell.length_a   1.000
_cell.length_b   1.000
_cell.length_c   1.000
_cell.angle_alpha   90.00
_cell.angle_beta   90.00
_cell.angle_gamma   90.00
#
_symmetry.space_group_name_H-M   'P 1'
#
loop_
_entity.id
_entity.type
_entity.pdbx_description
1 polymer ?
#
loop_
_entity_poly.entity_id
_entity_poly.type
_entity_poly.pdbx_seq_one_letter_code
_entity_poly.pdbx_strand_id
1 'polypeptide(L)'
;MSATSKSTTRTYIAIDLKSFYASVECVERGLDPLTTNLVVADKERTEKTICLAVSPSLKAHGIPGRARLFEVVQRLREINEERRKAAGKDFTGKSYSVKELEQHPDWEIDYVTALPRMSHYIRHSAKIYNIYLRYIAPEDIHVYSIDEVFIDATSYLSSYQMTAHELAIKMIREVLSETGITATAGIGTNMYLCKVAMDIVAKHIPADKDGVRIAELDEESYRRKLWDHRPLTDFWRVGGGIAQRLSMYGIDTMGKIARCSIHQEELLYKLFGINAELLIDHAWGWEPCTMELVKAYRPENCSMSSGQVLQEAYTYRKARVVVQEMADAIALDLVEKRCVADQLVLSVGYDRESLTTPTGREYTGPVSFDRYGRKVPKRAHGSINLHRYTSSSRLIGEAILRVYDDITDKRLLIRRLSISTNHVISEDLLKQKTAKPIELDMFTDYEEVKRKKQLEDAELARERNMQETILKIKHRFGKNSLLRGLNFDEGATAKERNKQIGGHKA
;
A
#
# COMPACT_ATOMS: atom_id res chain seq x y z
N MET A 1 -31.13 39.51 11.06
CA MET A 1 -31.14 38.99 9.65
C MET A 1 -30.20 37.80 9.63
N SER A 2 -30.77 36.60 9.69
CA SER A 2 -30.05 35.34 9.67
C SER A 2 -29.74 35.03 8.21
N ALA A 3 -28.45 35.11 7.83
CA ALA A 3 -27.98 34.61 6.55
C ALA A 3 -28.04 33.08 6.61
N THR A 4 -29.07 32.50 6.08
CA THR A 4 -29.12 31.08 5.74
C THR A 4 -28.01 30.83 4.67
N SER A 5 -26.87 30.33 5.13
CA SER A 5 -25.86 29.79 4.22
C SER A 5 -26.54 28.66 3.42
N LYS A 6 -26.84 28.90 2.18
CA LYS A 6 -27.16 27.80 1.24
C LYS A 6 -25.96 26.84 1.30
N SER A 7 -26.17 25.70 1.91
CA SER A 7 -25.24 24.58 1.83
C SER A 7 -25.09 24.25 0.32
N THR A 8 -24.04 24.74 -0.29
CA THR A 8 -23.70 24.35 -1.66
C THR A 8 -23.36 22.86 -1.59
N THR A 9 -24.19 22.03 -2.21
CA THR A 9 -23.94 20.60 -2.33
C THR A 9 -22.58 20.42 -3.00
N ARG A 10 -21.63 19.82 -2.30
CA ARG A 10 -20.30 19.54 -2.86
C ARG A 10 -20.37 18.42 -3.91
N THR A 11 -19.43 18.43 -4.83
CA THR A 11 -19.31 17.42 -5.87
C THR A 11 -17.87 16.93 -5.94
N TYR A 12 -17.67 15.65 -5.66
CA TYR A 12 -16.38 15.00 -5.70
C TYR A 12 -16.32 14.00 -6.86
N ILE A 13 -15.15 13.90 -7.48
CA ILE A 13 -14.84 12.92 -8.52
C ILE A 13 -13.68 12.07 -8.05
N ALA A 14 -13.83 10.74 -8.02
CA ALA A 14 -12.74 9.80 -7.88
C ALA A 14 -12.39 9.22 -9.25
N ILE A 15 -11.12 9.13 -9.60
CA ILE A 15 -10.64 8.55 -10.87
C ILE A 15 -9.60 7.49 -10.55
N ASP A 16 -9.75 6.28 -11.12
CA ASP A 16 -8.84 5.13 -11.01
C ASP A 16 -8.40 4.66 -12.40
N LEU A 17 -7.10 4.60 -12.64
CA LEU A 17 -6.51 4.15 -13.90
C LEU A 17 -6.63 2.63 -14.04
N LYS A 18 -7.24 2.18 -15.12
CA LYS A 18 -7.60 0.79 -15.30
C LYS A 18 -6.38 -0.13 -15.40
N SER A 19 -6.16 -1.00 -14.40
CA SER A 19 -5.03 -1.93 -14.32
C SER A 19 -3.67 -1.27 -14.61
N PHE A 20 -3.42 -0.11 -14.03
CA PHE A 20 -2.42 0.88 -14.41
C PHE A 20 -1.08 0.29 -14.87
N TYR A 21 -0.39 -0.49 -14.04
CA TYR A 21 0.91 -1.04 -14.43
C TYR A 21 0.85 -1.97 -15.64
N ALA A 22 -0.21 -2.78 -15.74
CA ALA A 22 -0.40 -3.65 -16.90
C ALA A 22 -0.71 -2.83 -18.16
N SER A 23 -1.50 -1.76 -18.04
CA SER A 23 -1.81 -0.85 -19.13
C SER A 23 -0.58 -0.11 -19.64
N VAL A 24 0.27 0.40 -18.75
CA VAL A 24 1.57 1.00 -19.13
C VAL A 24 2.43 -0.01 -19.91
N GLU A 25 2.52 -1.26 -19.45
CA GLU A 25 3.31 -2.28 -20.12
C GLU A 25 2.75 -2.71 -21.47
N CYS A 26 1.42 -2.69 -21.64
CA CYS A 26 0.78 -2.92 -22.93
C CYS A 26 1.09 -1.78 -23.92
N VAL A 27 0.84 -0.52 -23.53
CA VAL A 27 1.07 0.66 -24.37
C VAL A 27 2.52 0.74 -24.86
N GLU A 28 3.47 0.53 -23.96
CA GLU A 28 4.90 0.53 -24.29
C GLU A 28 5.33 -0.55 -25.33
N ARG A 29 4.51 -1.60 -25.45
CA ARG A 29 4.71 -2.68 -26.44
C ARG A 29 3.86 -2.53 -27.69
N GLY A 30 3.11 -1.44 -27.80
CA GLY A 30 2.16 -1.24 -28.89
C GLY A 30 0.95 -2.19 -28.83
N LEU A 31 0.62 -2.72 -27.63
CA LEU A 31 -0.49 -3.63 -27.41
C LEU A 31 -1.68 -2.90 -26.82
N ASP A 32 -2.89 -3.37 -27.10
CA ASP A 32 -4.12 -2.82 -26.53
C ASP A 32 -4.30 -3.27 -25.08
N PRO A 33 -4.32 -2.32 -24.09
CA PRO A 33 -4.45 -2.64 -22.67
C PRO A 33 -5.74 -3.37 -22.29
N LEU A 34 -6.81 -3.22 -23.08
CA LEU A 34 -8.12 -3.80 -22.76
C LEU A 34 -8.25 -5.25 -23.22
N THR A 35 -7.55 -5.61 -24.31
CA THR A 35 -7.72 -6.91 -24.97
C THR A 35 -6.49 -7.79 -24.93
N THR A 36 -5.39 -7.33 -24.32
CA THR A 36 -4.16 -8.11 -24.19
C THR A 36 -4.08 -8.82 -22.83
N ASN A 37 -3.83 -10.12 -22.83
CA ASN A 37 -3.54 -10.90 -21.67
C ASN A 37 -2.11 -10.62 -21.19
N LEU A 38 -1.96 -9.86 -20.09
CA LEU A 38 -0.66 -9.47 -19.57
C LEU A 38 -0.67 -9.45 -18.04
N VAL A 39 0.42 -9.93 -17.44
CA VAL A 39 0.72 -9.76 -16.01
C VAL A 39 2.04 -9.02 -15.84
N VAL A 40 2.10 -8.17 -14.80
CA VAL A 40 3.36 -7.55 -14.36
C VAL A 40 3.89 -8.33 -13.18
N ALA A 41 4.93 -9.13 -13.41
CA ALA A 41 5.53 -10.00 -12.40
C ALA A 41 7.01 -10.27 -12.65
N ASP A 42 7.78 -10.50 -11.59
CA ASP A 42 9.19 -10.86 -11.67
C ASP A 42 9.34 -12.39 -11.69
N LYS A 43 9.45 -12.97 -12.90
CA LYS A 43 9.64 -14.41 -13.12
C LYS A 43 10.94 -14.95 -12.51
N GLU A 44 11.98 -14.10 -12.41
CA GLU A 44 13.30 -14.52 -11.93
C GLU A 44 13.31 -14.81 -10.43
N ARG A 45 12.31 -14.31 -9.69
CA ARG A 45 12.23 -14.55 -8.25
C ARG A 45 11.71 -15.96 -7.92
N THR A 46 10.47 -16.22 -8.16
CA THR A 46 9.82 -17.54 -8.00
C THR A 46 8.39 -17.47 -8.57
N GLU A 47 7.79 -18.61 -8.89
CA GLU A 47 6.35 -18.70 -9.25
C GLU A 47 5.41 -18.26 -8.12
N LYS A 48 5.91 -18.16 -6.88
CA LYS A 48 5.15 -17.65 -5.73
C LYS A 48 5.13 -16.11 -5.66
N THR A 49 5.78 -15.42 -6.61
CA THR A 49 5.77 -13.96 -6.68
C THR A 49 4.36 -13.43 -6.85
N ILE A 50 4.07 -12.29 -6.22
CA ILE A 50 2.78 -11.60 -6.40
C ILE A 50 2.88 -10.79 -7.69
N CYS A 51 1.90 -10.94 -8.57
CA CYS A 51 1.72 -10.06 -9.72
C CYS A 51 1.43 -8.64 -9.21
N LEU A 52 2.21 -7.69 -9.68
CA LEU A 52 1.99 -6.28 -9.35
C LEU A 52 0.69 -5.76 -9.99
N ALA A 53 0.40 -6.25 -11.20
CA ALA A 53 -0.86 -6.01 -11.90
C ALA A 53 -1.22 -7.17 -12.82
N VAL A 54 -2.51 -7.26 -13.12
CA VAL A 54 -3.13 -8.18 -14.06
C VAL A 54 -4.00 -7.37 -15.01
N SER A 55 -3.92 -7.64 -16.33
CA SER A 55 -4.69 -6.91 -17.35
C SER A 55 -6.22 -7.13 -17.18
N PRO A 56 -7.04 -6.22 -17.72
CA PRO A 56 -8.50 -6.38 -17.68
C PRO A 56 -8.99 -7.68 -18.32
N SER A 57 -8.38 -8.10 -19.43
CA SER A 57 -8.71 -9.36 -20.12
C SER A 57 -8.48 -10.59 -19.23
N LEU A 58 -7.36 -10.67 -18.53
CA LEU A 58 -7.11 -11.76 -17.59
C LEU A 58 -8.02 -11.70 -16.35
N LYS A 59 -8.38 -10.50 -15.89
CA LYS A 59 -9.36 -10.35 -14.79
C LYS A 59 -10.74 -10.87 -15.19
N ALA A 60 -11.13 -10.74 -16.47
CA ALA A 60 -12.38 -11.31 -16.98
C ALA A 60 -12.43 -12.85 -16.87
N HIS A 61 -11.28 -13.52 -16.84
CA HIS A 61 -11.15 -14.94 -16.57
C HIS A 61 -11.14 -15.31 -15.07
N GLY A 62 -11.49 -14.38 -14.17
CA GLY A 62 -11.55 -14.60 -12.73
C GLY A 62 -10.18 -14.54 -12.02
N ILE A 63 -9.13 -14.05 -12.69
CA ILE A 63 -7.80 -13.90 -12.09
C ILE A 63 -7.77 -12.61 -11.26
N PRO A 64 -7.48 -12.67 -9.94
CA PRO A 64 -7.44 -11.47 -9.09
C PRO A 64 -6.35 -10.47 -9.53
N GLY A 65 -6.58 -9.18 -9.31
CA GLY A 65 -5.64 -8.12 -9.70
C GLY A 65 -4.23 -8.23 -9.05
N ARG A 66 -4.12 -8.94 -7.93
CA ARG A 66 -2.87 -9.22 -7.22
C ARG A 66 -2.67 -10.72 -6.97
N ALA A 67 -3.00 -11.53 -7.97
CA ALA A 67 -2.74 -12.97 -7.95
C ALA A 67 -1.24 -13.28 -7.78
N ARG A 68 -0.93 -14.45 -7.27
CA ARG A 68 0.42 -15.00 -7.40
C ARG A 68 0.60 -15.59 -8.80
N LEU A 69 1.81 -15.57 -9.31
CA LEU A 69 2.07 -16.04 -10.67
C LEU A 69 1.62 -17.51 -10.88
N PHE A 70 1.82 -18.38 -9.90
CA PHE A 70 1.33 -19.76 -10.00
C PHE A 70 -0.22 -19.87 -10.07
N GLU A 71 -0.96 -18.94 -9.41
CA GLU A 71 -2.43 -18.90 -9.48
C GLU A 71 -2.89 -18.51 -10.90
N VAL A 72 -2.16 -17.61 -11.55
CA VAL A 72 -2.39 -17.25 -12.97
C VAL A 72 -2.19 -18.46 -13.87
N VAL A 73 -1.05 -19.17 -13.71
CA VAL A 73 -0.71 -20.37 -14.49
C VAL A 73 -1.76 -21.46 -14.30
N GLN A 74 -2.16 -21.72 -13.05
CA GLN A 74 -3.15 -22.74 -12.74
C GLN A 74 -4.51 -22.38 -13.37
N ARG A 75 -4.97 -21.14 -13.20
CA ARG A 75 -6.27 -20.71 -13.74
C ARG A 75 -6.32 -20.78 -15.27
N LEU A 76 -5.25 -20.35 -15.94
CA LEU A 76 -5.16 -20.45 -17.39
C LEU A 76 -5.14 -21.89 -17.88
N ARG A 77 -4.49 -22.82 -17.16
CA ARG A 77 -4.51 -24.25 -17.48
C ARG A 77 -5.94 -24.78 -17.41
N GLU A 78 -6.70 -24.47 -16.36
CA GLU A 78 -8.11 -24.88 -16.21
C GLU A 78 -8.96 -24.38 -17.39
N ILE A 79 -8.83 -23.09 -17.73
CA ILE A 79 -9.59 -22.48 -18.84
C ILE A 79 -9.20 -23.11 -20.17
N ASN A 80 -7.91 -23.35 -20.41
CA ASN A 80 -7.45 -23.99 -21.63
C ASN A 80 -7.91 -25.45 -21.74
N GLU A 81 -8.04 -26.18 -20.65
CA GLU A 81 -8.65 -27.52 -20.65
C GLU A 81 -10.12 -27.47 -21.03
N GLU A 82 -10.89 -26.51 -20.48
CA GLU A 82 -12.30 -26.27 -20.86
C GLU A 82 -12.42 -25.90 -22.35
N ARG A 83 -11.56 -24.98 -22.82
CA ARG A 83 -11.51 -24.52 -24.20
C ARG A 83 -11.16 -25.65 -25.18
N ARG A 84 -10.20 -26.51 -24.85
CA ARG A 84 -9.83 -27.68 -25.64
C ARG A 84 -10.98 -28.68 -25.76
N LYS A 85 -11.68 -28.94 -24.65
CA LYS A 85 -12.87 -29.80 -24.65
C LYS A 85 -13.96 -29.25 -25.54
N ALA A 86 -14.20 -27.92 -25.49
CA ALA A 86 -15.20 -27.26 -26.32
C ALA A 86 -14.82 -27.29 -27.82
N ALA A 87 -13.54 -27.15 -28.16
CA ALA A 87 -13.05 -27.24 -29.54
C ALA A 87 -13.06 -28.67 -30.10
N GLY A 88 -13.13 -29.69 -29.26
CA GLY A 88 -13.15 -31.11 -29.65
C GLY A 88 -11.88 -31.62 -30.35
N LYS A 89 -10.80 -30.83 -30.33
CA LYS A 89 -9.48 -31.13 -30.96
C LYS A 89 -8.35 -30.44 -30.19
N ASP A 90 -7.12 -30.85 -30.47
CA ASP A 90 -5.94 -30.18 -29.95
C ASP A 90 -5.80 -28.77 -30.51
N PHE A 91 -5.14 -27.89 -29.74
CA PHE A 91 -4.92 -26.51 -30.16
C PHE A 91 -4.02 -26.43 -31.41
N THR A 92 -4.41 -25.58 -32.35
CA THR A 92 -3.64 -25.31 -33.59
C THR A 92 -2.73 -24.12 -33.48
N GLY A 93 -2.88 -23.29 -32.42
CA GLY A 93 -2.07 -22.12 -32.17
C GLY A 93 -2.29 -21.60 -30.75
N LYS A 94 -1.73 -20.44 -30.45
CA LYS A 94 -1.92 -19.75 -29.17
C LYS A 94 -1.86 -18.24 -29.37
N SER A 95 -2.55 -17.48 -28.53
CA SER A 95 -2.48 -16.04 -28.53
C SER A 95 -2.73 -15.43 -27.14
N TYR A 96 -2.14 -14.28 -26.91
CA TYR A 96 -2.42 -13.40 -25.77
C TYR A 96 -3.45 -12.30 -26.09
N SER A 97 -3.95 -12.22 -27.33
CA SER A 97 -4.93 -11.25 -27.79
C SER A 97 -6.34 -11.83 -27.72
N VAL A 98 -7.24 -11.21 -26.96
CA VAL A 98 -8.65 -11.63 -26.90
C VAL A 98 -9.31 -11.60 -28.28
N LYS A 99 -9.00 -10.57 -29.10
CA LYS A 99 -9.54 -10.43 -30.46
C LYS A 99 -9.16 -11.60 -31.36
N GLU A 100 -7.93 -12.09 -31.25
CA GLU A 100 -7.48 -13.26 -32.03
C GLU A 100 -8.09 -14.55 -31.48
N LEU A 101 -8.19 -14.67 -30.15
CA LEU A 101 -8.80 -15.84 -29.51
C LEU A 101 -10.30 -15.97 -29.79
N GLU A 102 -11.00 -14.87 -30.05
CA GLU A 102 -12.41 -14.85 -30.50
C GLU A 102 -12.53 -15.34 -31.94
N GLN A 103 -11.57 -15.01 -32.80
CA GLN A 103 -11.54 -15.47 -34.19
C GLN A 103 -11.09 -16.93 -34.33
N HIS A 104 -10.28 -17.41 -33.38
CA HIS A 104 -9.68 -18.75 -33.37
C HIS A 104 -10.05 -19.52 -32.08
N PRO A 105 -11.26 -20.11 -32.00
CA PRO A 105 -11.70 -20.88 -30.84
C PRO A 105 -10.82 -22.08 -30.51
N ASP A 106 -10.05 -22.57 -31.47
CA ASP A 106 -9.10 -23.68 -31.37
C ASP A 106 -7.66 -23.24 -31.01
N TRP A 107 -7.45 -22.00 -30.56
CA TRP A 107 -6.19 -21.53 -30.05
C TRP A 107 -6.16 -21.52 -28.53
N GLU A 108 -4.98 -21.81 -27.97
CA GLU A 108 -4.68 -21.73 -26.54
C GLU A 108 -4.59 -20.27 -26.08
N ILE A 109 -5.16 -19.97 -24.92
CA ILE A 109 -4.96 -18.69 -24.25
C ILE A 109 -3.57 -18.66 -23.66
N ASP A 110 -2.75 -17.74 -24.16
CA ASP A 110 -1.42 -17.41 -23.64
C ASP A 110 -1.44 -16.01 -22.98
N TYR A 111 -0.34 -15.61 -22.36
CA TYR A 111 -0.19 -14.29 -21.74
C TYR A 111 1.25 -13.79 -21.76
N VAL A 112 1.39 -12.46 -21.78
CA VAL A 112 2.66 -11.77 -21.67
C VAL A 112 3.01 -11.57 -20.20
N THR A 113 4.25 -11.83 -19.81
CA THR A 113 4.77 -11.44 -18.49
C THR A 113 5.76 -10.30 -18.65
N ALA A 114 5.42 -9.14 -18.07
CA ALA A 114 6.27 -7.96 -18.03
C ALA A 114 7.01 -7.86 -16.70
N LEU A 115 8.29 -7.53 -16.71
CA LEU A 115 9.05 -7.24 -15.50
C LEU A 115 8.58 -5.88 -14.91
N PRO A 116 8.43 -5.75 -13.58
CA PRO A 116 8.13 -4.47 -12.95
C PRO A 116 9.19 -3.40 -13.26
N ARG A 117 8.73 -2.16 -13.54
CA ARG A 117 9.57 -0.98 -13.78
C ARG A 117 9.02 0.21 -12.98
N MET A 118 9.18 0.18 -11.66
CA MET A 118 8.51 1.12 -10.76
C MET A 118 8.80 2.60 -11.05
N SER A 119 10.06 2.95 -11.34
CA SER A 119 10.43 4.31 -11.72
C SER A 119 9.70 4.80 -12.98
N HIS A 120 9.46 3.88 -13.92
CA HIS A 120 8.73 4.18 -15.15
C HIS A 120 7.26 4.44 -14.88
N TYR A 121 6.63 3.63 -14.02
CA TYR A 121 5.24 3.82 -13.62
C TYR A 121 5.03 5.14 -12.86
N ILE A 122 5.96 5.51 -11.98
CA ILE A 122 5.92 6.81 -11.28
C ILE A 122 5.96 7.97 -12.28
N ARG A 123 6.78 7.88 -13.34
CA ARG A 123 6.82 8.92 -14.40
C ARG A 123 5.51 8.99 -15.18
N HIS A 124 4.89 7.86 -15.51
CA HIS A 124 3.58 7.83 -16.17
C HIS A 124 2.48 8.41 -15.28
N SER A 125 2.47 8.07 -13.99
CA SER A 125 1.55 8.64 -13.01
C SER A 125 1.70 10.17 -12.91
N ALA A 126 2.93 10.67 -12.83
CA ALA A 126 3.21 12.11 -12.80
C ALA A 126 2.77 12.81 -14.10
N LYS A 127 2.94 12.17 -15.27
CA LYS A 127 2.43 12.70 -16.55
C LYS A 127 0.91 12.83 -16.51
N ILE A 128 0.21 11.81 -16.04
CA ILE A 128 -1.26 11.81 -15.93
C ILE A 128 -1.73 12.86 -14.91
N TYR A 129 -1.06 12.98 -13.76
CA TYR A 129 -1.37 14.02 -12.78
C TYR A 129 -1.25 15.43 -13.39
N ASN A 130 -0.23 15.68 -14.23
CA ASN A 130 -0.08 16.96 -14.94
C ASN A 130 -1.22 17.23 -15.96
N ILE A 131 -1.89 16.19 -16.48
CA ILE A 131 -3.09 16.36 -17.29
C ILE A 131 -4.24 16.86 -16.41
N TYR A 132 -4.45 16.26 -15.24
CA TYR A 132 -5.49 16.72 -14.29
C TYR A 132 -5.27 18.17 -13.87
N LEU A 133 -4.02 18.61 -13.67
CA LEU A 133 -3.67 19.99 -13.33
C LEU A 133 -4.05 21.04 -14.39
N ARG A 134 -4.36 20.64 -15.62
CA ARG A 134 -4.89 21.56 -16.65
C ARG A 134 -6.34 21.99 -16.38
N TYR A 135 -7.02 21.23 -15.55
CA TYR A 135 -8.45 21.40 -15.23
C TYR A 135 -8.70 21.82 -13.80
N ILE A 136 -7.90 21.31 -12.88
CA ILE A 136 -8.15 21.40 -11.43
C ILE A 136 -6.86 21.87 -10.76
N ALA A 137 -6.97 22.79 -9.82
CA ALA A 137 -5.84 23.25 -9.03
C ALA A 137 -5.32 22.14 -8.07
N PRO A 138 -4.03 22.12 -7.74
CA PRO A 138 -3.44 21.06 -6.92
C PRO A 138 -4.01 20.98 -5.49
N GLU A 139 -4.53 22.09 -4.95
CA GLU A 139 -5.22 22.14 -3.67
C GLU A 139 -6.52 21.34 -3.65
N ASP A 140 -7.21 21.19 -4.80
CA ASP A 140 -8.47 20.47 -4.95
C ASP A 140 -8.27 19.03 -5.48
N ILE A 141 -7.02 18.58 -5.62
CA ILE A 141 -6.68 17.20 -5.98
C ILE A 141 -5.95 16.52 -4.81
N HIS A 142 -6.47 15.38 -4.34
CA HIS A 142 -5.77 14.47 -3.43
C HIS A 142 -5.30 13.22 -4.20
N VAL A 143 -3.98 13.05 -4.31
CA VAL A 143 -3.38 11.83 -4.86
C VAL A 143 -3.48 10.73 -3.80
N TYR A 144 -4.43 9.82 -3.98
CA TYR A 144 -4.69 8.74 -3.05
C TYR A 144 -3.71 7.57 -3.23
N SER A 145 -3.37 7.27 -4.49
CA SER A 145 -2.36 6.27 -4.84
C SER A 145 -1.63 6.67 -6.14
N ILE A 146 -0.78 5.79 -6.66
CA ILE A 146 -0.07 6.01 -7.93
C ILE A 146 -1.02 6.05 -9.14
N ASP A 147 -2.21 5.49 -9.02
CA ASP A 147 -3.21 5.30 -10.08
C ASP A 147 -4.59 5.87 -9.73
N GLU A 148 -4.74 6.49 -8.55
CA GLU A 148 -6.02 6.99 -8.07
C GLU A 148 -5.92 8.38 -7.48
N VAL A 149 -6.92 9.23 -7.83
CA VAL A 149 -7.05 10.58 -7.31
C VAL A 149 -8.48 10.86 -6.86
N PHE A 150 -8.63 11.75 -5.86
CA PHE A 150 -9.88 12.42 -5.52
C PHE A 150 -9.79 13.89 -5.93
N ILE A 151 -10.87 14.42 -6.45
CA ILE A 151 -10.98 15.79 -6.94
C ILE A 151 -12.22 16.44 -6.31
N ASP A 152 -12.09 17.60 -5.71
CA ASP A 152 -13.23 18.48 -5.42
C ASP A 152 -13.54 19.30 -6.65
N ALA A 153 -14.61 18.93 -7.36
CA ALA A 153 -15.01 19.58 -8.60
C ALA A 153 -15.97 20.74 -8.40
N THR A 154 -16.42 21.01 -7.15
CA THR A 154 -17.54 21.87 -6.82
C THR A 154 -17.47 23.26 -7.47
N SER A 155 -16.34 23.96 -7.34
CA SER A 155 -16.15 25.31 -7.87
C SER A 155 -15.93 25.34 -9.39
N TYR A 156 -15.51 24.24 -10.00
CA TYR A 156 -15.11 24.15 -11.39
C TYR A 156 -16.29 23.94 -12.34
N LEU A 157 -17.36 23.27 -11.87
CA LEU A 157 -18.52 22.94 -12.70
C LEU A 157 -19.20 24.18 -13.27
N SER A 158 -19.39 25.20 -12.44
CA SER A 158 -19.97 26.49 -12.87
C SER A 158 -19.01 27.24 -13.81
N SER A 159 -17.71 27.23 -13.50
CA SER A 159 -16.70 27.94 -14.30
C SER A 159 -16.53 27.34 -15.71
N TYR A 160 -16.57 26.01 -15.80
CA TYR A 160 -16.51 25.31 -17.09
C TYR A 160 -17.87 25.16 -17.78
N GLN A 161 -18.98 25.50 -17.12
CA GLN A 161 -20.34 25.24 -17.59
C GLN A 161 -20.56 23.78 -18.00
N MET A 162 -20.05 22.86 -17.18
CA MET A 162 -20.07 21.40 -17.37
C MET A 162 -20.68 20.71 -16.17
N THR A 163 -21.33 19.58 -16.40
CA THR A 163 -21.65 18.62 -15.35
C THR A 163 -20.40 17.91 -14.87
N ALA A 164 -20.45 17.30 -13.68
CA ALA A 164 -19.34 16.50 -13.17
C ALA A 164 -19.00 15.32 -14.10
N HIS A 165 -20.01 14.74 -14.74
CA HIS A 165 -19.86 13.68 -15.72
C HIS A 165 -19.06 14.14 -16.94
N GLU A 166 -19.44 15.29 -17.52
CA GLU A 166 -18.76 15.87 -18.68
C GLU A 166 -17.31 16.23 -18.36
N LEU A 167 -17.05 16.78 -17.16
CA LEU A 167 -15.69 17.10 -16.73
C LEU A 167 -14.86 15.83 -16.52
N ALA A 168 -15.41 14.80 -15.87
CA ALA A 168 -14.73 13.53 -15.64
C ALA A 168 -14.37 12.84 -16.96
N ILE A 169 -15.34 12.73 -17.89
CA ILE A 169 -15.09 12.08 -19.19
C ILE A 169 -14.09 12.85 -20.05
N LYS A 170 -14.11 14.18 -19.98
CA LYS A 170 -13.13 15.03 -20.67
C LYS A 170 -11.72 14.77 -20.18
N MET A 171 -11.49 14.78 -18.86
CA MET A 171 -10.18 14.47 -18.27
C MET A 171 -9.73 13.05 -18.63
N ILE A 172 -10.60 12.05 -18.53
CA ILE A 172 -10.26 10.66 -18.84
C ILE A 172 -9.90 10.48 -20.32
N ARG A 173 -10.63 11.12 -21.22
CA ARG A 173 -10.33 11.05 -22.67
C ARG A 173 -9.02 11.73 -23.03
N GLU A 174 -8.67 12.83 -22.36
CA GLU A 174 -7.36 13.45 -22.54
C GLU A 174 -6.23 12.56 -22.05
N VAL A 175 -6.41 11.91 -20.87
CA VAL A 175 -5.47 10.89 -20.39
C VAL A 175 -5.33 9.76 -21.40
N LEU A 176 -6.44 9.23 -21.92
CA LEU A 176 -6.43 8.17 -22.93
C LEU A 176 -5.71 8.59 -24.21
N SER A 177 -5.99 9.79 -24.72
CA SER A 177 -5.37 10.28 -25.95
C SER A 177 -3.84 10.49 -25.83
N GLU A 178 -3.36 10.95 -24.67
CA GLU A 178 -1.94 11.22 -24.47
C GLU A 178 -1.14 10.02 -23.96
N THR A 179 -1.80 9.03 -23.34
CA THR A 179 -1.10 7.93 -22.68
C THR A 179 -1.56 6.54 -23.11
N GLY A 180 -2.65 6.43 -23.86
CA GLY A 180 -3.24 5.14 -24.22
C GLY A 180 -3.89 4.39 -23.04
N ILE A 181 -4.04 5.05 -21.88
CA ILE A 181 -4.55 4.44 -20.65
C ILE A 181 -5.93 4.99 -20.34
N THR A 182 -6.92 4.12 -20.18
CA THR A 182 -8.27 4.50 -19.78
C THR A 182 -8.45 4.44 -18.26
N ALA A 183 -9.55 5.01 -17.76
CA ALA A 183 -9.87 5.07 -16.35
C ALA A 183 -11.34 4.76 -16.06
N THR A 184 -11.65 4.52 -14.82
CA THR A 184 -12.98 4.45 -14.24
C THR A 184 -13.16 5.63 -13.31
N ALA A 185 -14.35 6.25 -13.27
CA ALA A 185 -14.64 7.33 -12.35
C ALA A 185 -15.91 7.07 -11.54
N GLY A 186 -15.94 7.68 -10.36
CA GLY A 186 -17.12 7.79 -9.51
C GLY A 186 -17.36 9.23 -9.14
N ILE A 187 -18.59 9.66 -9.15
CA ILE A 187 -19.04 11.00 -8.79
C ILE A 187 -19.93 10.88 -7.56
N GLY A 188 -19.77 11.76 -6.59
CA GLY A 188 -20.57 11.74 -5.37
C GLY A 188 -20.63 13.09 -4.66
N THR A 189 -21.60 13.24 -3.78
CA THR A 189 -21.79 14.43 -2.95
C THR A 189 -20.73 14.55 -1.84
N ASN A 190 -19.98 13.48 -1.60
CA ASN A 190 -18.84 13.43 -0.69
C ASN A 190 -17.78 12.42 -1.18
N MET A 191 -16.60 12.40 -0.53
CA MET A 191 -15.49 11.53 -0.95
C MET A 191 -15.79 10.04 -0.78
N TYR A 192 -16.61 9.64 0.19
CA TYR A 192 -17.01 8.25 0.35
C TYR A 192 -17.89 7.80 -0.82
N LEU A 193 -18.91 8.57 -1.16
CA LEU A 193 -19.86 8.23 -2.22
C LEU A 193 -19.21 8.19 -3.60
N CYS A 194 -18.30 9.13 -3.93
CA CYS A 194 -17.60 9.06 -5.21
C CYS A 194 -16.68 7.84 -5.29
N LYS A 195 -16.02 7.45 -4.19
CA LYS A 195 -15.20 6.23 -4.14
C LYS A 195 -16.04 4.96 -4.30
N VAL A 196 -17.15 4.86 -3.60
CA VAL A 196 -18.06 3.71 -3.67
C VAL A 196 -18.75 3.62 -5.03
N ALA A 197 -19.13 4.77 -5.63
CA ALA A 197 -19.63 4.82 -7.00
C ALA A 197 -18.61 4.23 -7.99
N MET A 198 -17.34 4.59 -7.86
CA MET A 198 -16.26 4.09 -8.71
C MET A 198 -15.99 2.60 -8.48
N ASP A 199 -15.85 2.17 -7.21
CA ASP A 199 -15.40 0.82 -6.89
C ASP A 199 -16.48 -0.24 -7.03
N ILE A 200 -17.74 0.09 -6.78
CA ILE A 200 -18.84 -0.86 -6.81
C ILE A 200 -19.71 -0.65 -8.04
N VAL A 201 -20.31 0.53 -8.20
CA VAL A 201 -21.32 0.74 -9.24
C VAL A 201 -20.70 0.76 -10.63
N ALA A 202 -19.62 1.53 -10.84
CA ALA A 202 -19.00 1.67 -12.16
C ALA A 202 -18.42 0.37 -12.70
N LYS A 203 -18.04 -0.58 -11.82
CA LYS A 203 -17.55 -1.90 -12.26
C LYS A 203 -18.64 -2.76 -12.92
N HIS A 204 -19.92 -2.53 -12.59
CA HIS A 204 -21.05 -3.33 -13.05
C HIS A 204 -21.84 -2.68 -14.20
N ILE A 205 -21.50 -1.47 -14.61
CA ILE A 205 -22.10 -0.84 -15.80
C ILE A 205 -21.27 -1.13 -17.05
N PRO A 206 -21.90 -1.16 -18.24
CA PRO A 206 -21.19 -1.28 -19.51
C PRO A 206 -20.16 -0.15 -19.67
N ALA A 207 -19.00 -0.48 -20.23
CA ALA A 207 -18.04 0.52 -20.65
C ALA A 207 -18.51 1.19 -21.95
N ASP A 208 -18.13 2.46 -22.14
CA ASP A 208 -18.27 3.11 -23.44
C ASP A 208 -17.27 2.51 -24.47
N LYS A 209 -17.30 3.05 -25.70
CA LYS A 209 -16.40 2.60 -26.79
C LYS A 209 -14.90 2.73 -26.45
N ASP A 210 -14.56 3.61 -25.53
CA ASP A 210 -13.19 3.91 -25.10
C ASP A 210 -12.82 3.16 -23.80
N GLY A 211 -13.71 2.27 -23.33
CA GLY A 211 -13.53 1.48 -22.11
C GLY A 211 -13.79 2.26 -20.81
N VAL A 212 -14.30 3.49 -20.91
CA VAL A 212 -14.60 4.37 -19.78
C VAL A 212 -15.89 3.93 -19.08
N ARG A 213 -15.90 4.00 -17.76
CA ARG A 213 -17.07 3.74 -16.91
C ARG A 213 -17.16 4.84 -15.87
N ILE A 214 -18.31 5.51 -15.79
CA ILE A 214 -18.57 6.57 -14.81
C ILE A 214 -19.89 6.27 -14.11
N ALA A 215 -19.88 6.27 -12.77
CA ALA A 215 -21.09 6.09 -11.96
C ALA A 215 -21.25 7.26 -11.01
N GLU A 216 -22.49 7.55 -10.64
CA GLU A 216 -22.85 8.66 -9.76
C GLU A 216 -23.70 8.17 -8.59
N LEU A 217 -23.42 8.67 -7.39
CA LEU A 217 -24.19 8.42 -6.16
C LEU A 217 -24.36 9.69 -5.36
N ASP A 218 -25.56 9.85 -4.86
CA ASP A 218 -25.92 10.67 -3.72
C ASP A 218 -26.33 9.75 -2.54
N GLU A 219 -26.63 10.30 -1.39
CA GLU A 219 -26.98 9.55 -0.18
C GLU A 219 -28.25 8.70 -0.37
N GLU A 220 -29.22 9.20 -1.15
CA GLU A 220 -30.48 8.47 -1.41
C GLU A 220 -30.26 7.29 -2.35
N SER A 221 -29.62 7.53 -3.48
CA SER A 221 -29.30 6.50 -4.47
C SER A 221 -28.34 5.43 -3.94
N TYR A 222 -27.39 5.84 -3.06
CA TYR A 222 -26.52 4.93 -2.33
C TYR A 222 -27.35 3.96 -1.48
N ARG A 223 -28.23 4.48 -0.62
CA ARG A 223 -29.08 3.65 0.24
C ARG A 223 -29.97 2.72 -0.57
N ARG A 224 -30.58 3.22 -1.63
CA ARG A 224 -31.46 2.43 -2.50
C ARG A 224 -30.73 1.32 -3.25
N LYS A 225 -29.50 1.57 -3.75
CA LYS A 225 -28.76 0.64 -4.62
C LYS A 225 -27.84 -0.29 -3.85
N LEU A 226 -27.25 0.16 -2.74
CA LEU A 226 -26.09 -0.50 -2.14
C LEU A 226 -26.29 -0.94 -0.67
N TRP A 227 -27.38 -0.59 0.00
CA TRP A 227 -27.60 -1.03 1.38
C TRP A 227 -27.63 -2.55 1.55
N ASP A 228 -28.05 -3.30 0.53
CA ASP A 228 -28.08 -4.75 0.55
C ASP A 228 -26.92 -5.41 -0.23
N HIS A 229 -25.98 -4.60 -0.75
CA HIS A 229 -24.81 -5.13 -1.47
C HIS A 229 -23.91 -5.98 -0.57
N ARG A 230 -23.35 -7.05 -1.16
CA ARG A 230 -22.39 -7.97 -0.55
C ARG A 230 -21.26 -8.26 -1.54
N PRO A 231 -20.05 -8.53 -1.02
CA PRO A 231 -19.64 -8.57 0.38
C PRO A 231 -19.39 -7.15 0.95
N LEU A 232 -19.44 -7.01 2.28
CA LEU A 232 -19.09 -5.75 2.97
C LEU A 232 -17.67 -5.25 2.66
N THR A 233 -16.76 -6.14 2.32
CA THR A 233 -15.35 -5.81 1.99
C THR A 233 -15.19 -5.05 0.67
N ASP A 234 -16.23 -4.90 -0.13
CA ASP A 234 -16.20 -4.07 -1.33
C ASP A 234 -16.31 -2.57 -0.99
N PHE A 235 -16.86 -2.26 0.19
CA PHE A 235 -16.97 -0.87 0.64
C PHE A 235 -15.64 -0.34 1.16
N TRP A 236 -15.33 0.87 0.75
CA TRP A 236 -14.14 1.57 1.20
C TRP A 236 -14.06 1.61 2.73
N ARG A 237 -12.86 1.36 3.28
CA ARG A 237 -12.55 1.26 4.71
C ARG A 237 -13.17 0.07 5.47
N VAL A 238 -13.89 -0.82 4.82
CA VAL A 238 -14.35 -2.07 5.44
C VAL A 238 -13.43 -3.23 5.06
N GLY A 239 -12.46 -3.53 5.91
CA GLY A 239 -11.57 -4.67 5.73
C GLY A 239 -12.14 -5.98 6.26
N GLY A 240 -11.49 -7.11 5.91
CA GLY A 240 -11.92 -8.45 6.35
C GLY A 240 -12.09 -8.61 7.86
N GLY A 241 -11.27 -7.92 8.68
CA GLY A 241 -11.40 -7.96 10.14
C GLY A 241 -12.68 -7.29 10.65
N ILE A 242 -13.11 -6.18 10.03
CA ILE A 242 -14.39 -5.51 10.34
C ILE A 242 -15.54 -6.42 9.91
N ALA A 243 -15.53 -6.88 8.67
CA ALA A 243 -16.58 -7.75 8.13
C ALA A 243 -16.74 -9.04 8.96
N GLN A 244 -15.64 -9.67 9.38
CA GLN A 244 -15.67 -10.88 10.21
C GLN A 244 -16.28 -10.61 11.60
N ARG A 245 -15.94 -9.49 12.26
CA ARG A 245 -16.54 -9.15 13.55
C ARG A 245 -18.03 -8.89 13.44
N LEU A 246 -18.46 -8.18 12.39
CA LEU A 246 -19.88 -7.89 12.13
C LEU A 246 -20.66 -9.17 11.82
N SER A 247 -20.07 -10.10 11.05
CA SER A 247 -20.74 -11.36 10.66
C SER A 247 -21.11 -12.23 11.87
N MET A 248 -20.35 -12.17 12.97
CA MET A 248 -20.70 -12.89 14.22
C MET A 248 -22.03 -12.42 14.84
N TYR A 249 -22.51 -11.26 14.46
CA TYR A 249 -23.79 -10.68 14.89
C TYR A 249 -24.84 -10.64 13.77
N GLY A 250 -24.58 -11.35 12.66
CA GLY A 250 -25.49 -11.39 11.49
C GLY A 250 -25.55 -10.07 10.70
N ILE A 251 -24.58 -9.16 10.91
CA ILE A 251 -24.48 -7.86 10.23
C ILE A 251 -23.53 -8.03 9.04
N ASP A 252 -24.07 -8.15 7.83
CA ASP A 252 -23.34 -8.46 6.61
C ASP A 252 -23.59 -7.47 5.46
N THR A 253 -24.32 -6.37 5.73
CA THR A 253 -24.59 -5.30 4.75
C THR A 253 -24.55 -3.92 5.41
N MET A 254 -24.33 -2.87 4.60
CA MET A 254 -24.31 -1.48 5.09
C MET A 254 -25.69 -1.08 5.65
N GLY A 255 -26.79 -1.51 5.05
CA GLY A 255 -28.14 -1.27 5.57
C GLY A 255 -28.37 -1.91 6.94
N LYS A 256 -27.77 -3.07 7.25
CA LYS A 256 -27.83 -3.64 8.60
C LYS A 256 -26.98 -2.86 9.61
N ILE A 257 -25.83 -2.32 9.21
CA ILE A 257 -25.03 -1.45 10.06
C ILE A 257 -25.82 -0.17 10.38
N ALA A 258 -26.44 0.48 9.38
CA ALA A 258 -27.26 1.65 9.56
C ALA A 258 -28.45 1.38 10.49
N ARG A 259 -29.15 0.26 10.35
CA ARG A 259 -30.23 -0.14 11.28
C ARG A 259 -29.70 -0.44 12.68
N CYS A 260 -28.54 -1.09 12.80
CA CYS A 260 -27.91 -1.35 14.08
C CYS A 260 -27.55 -0.05 14.81
N SER A 261 -27.11 0.99 14.11
CA SER A 261 -26.80 2.29 14.72
C SER A 261 -28.02 3.00 15.33
N ILE A 262 -29.25 2.65 14.91
CA ILE A 262 -30.48 3.19 15.50
C ILE A 262 -30.90 2.41 16.76
N HIS A 263 -30.78 1.09 16.72
CA HIS A 263 -31.40 0.24 17.74
C HIS A 263 -30.39 -0.36 18.74
N GLN A 264 -29.12 -0.47 18.38
CA GLN A 264 -28.06 -1.13 19.14
C GLN A 264 -26.69 -0.46 18.90
N GLU A 265 -26.62 0.85 18.93
CA GLU A 265 -25.41 1.62 18.65
C GLU A 265 -24.25 1.20 19.55
N GLU A 266 -24.53 0.94 20.85
CA GLU A 266 -23.53 0.49 21.83
C GLU A 266 -22.77 -0.78 21.38
N LEU A 267 -23.42 -1.66 20.60
CA LEU A 267 -22.77 -2.83 20.05
C LEU A 267 -21.64 -2.44 19.10
N LEU A 268 -21.87 -1.45 18.23
CA LEU A 268 -20.87 -0.98 17.27
C LEU A 268 -19.68 -0.33 17.99
N TYR A 269 -19.93 0.50 19.00
CA TYR A 269 -18.87 1.09 19.82
C TYR A 269 -18.09 0.03 20.63
N LYS A 270 -18.78 -0.99 21.17
CA LYS A 270 -18.11 -2.13 21.84
C LYS A 270 -17.18 -2.89 20.91
N LEU A 271 -17.55 -3.05 19.64
CA LEU A 271 -16.75 -3.79 18.65
C LEU A 271 -15.59 -2.97 18.08
N PHE A 272 -15.77 -1.67 17.87
CA PHE A 272 -14.86 -0.85 17.07
C PHE A 272 -14.32 0.40 17.78
N GLY A 273 -14.81 0.70 19.00
CA GLY A 273 -14.46 1.94 19.71
C GLY A 273 -14.88 3.16 18.88
N ILE A 274 -14.09 4.22 18.91
CA ILE A 274 -14.37 5.46 18.16
C ILE A 274 -14.45 5.24 16.62
N ASN A 275 -13.84 4.18 16.10
CA ASN A 275 -13.97 3.87 14.68
C ASN A 275 -15.40 3.45 14.27
N ALA A 276 -16.30 3.22 15.23
CA ALA A 276 -17.72 2.98 14.96
C ALA A 276 -18.39 4.20 14.31
N GLU A 277 -17.99 5.42 14.68
CA GLU A 277 -18.55 6.66 14.12
C GLU A 277 -18.38 6.70 12.59
N LEU A 278 -17.15 6.51 12.11
CA LEU A 278 -16.89 6.49 10.68
C LEU A 278 -17.65 5.36 9.97
N LEU A 279 -17.77 4.19 10.60
CA LEU A 279 -18.48 3.05 10.03
C LEU A 279 -19.99 3.33 9.93
N ILE A 280 -20.57 3.99 10.93
CA ILE A 280 -21.98 4.42 10.97
C ILE A 280 -22.23 5.49 9.90
N ASP A 281 -21.40 6.52 9.85
CA ASP A 281 -21.50 7.59 8.85
C ASP A 281 -21.49 7.03 7.44
N HIS A 282 -20.52 6.17 7.13
CA HIS A 282 -20.43 5.51 5.83
C HIS A 282 -21.62 4.60 5.54
N ALA A 283 -22.20 3.93 6.55
CA ALA A 283 -23.40 3.12 6.36
C ALA A 283 -24.62 3.97 5.96
N TRP A 284 -24.68 5.23 6.40
CA TRP A 284 -25.69 6.19 5.98
C TRP A 284 -25.37 6.93 4.69
N GLY A 285 -24.17 6.77 4.15
CA GLY A 285 -23.66 7.48 2.97
C GLY A 285 -23.11 8.87 3.30
N TRP A 286 -22.77 9.12 4.54
CA TRP A 286 -22.23 10.38 5.01
C TRP A 286 -20.71 10.34 5.14
N GLU A 287 -20.03 11.44 4.79
CA GLU A 287 -18.59 11.64 4.99
C GLU A 287 -18.34 13.14 5.20
N PRO A 288 -18.03 13.56 6.45
CA PRO A 288 -17.80 14.96 6.74
C PRO A 288 -16.44 15.49 6.28
N CYS A 289 -15.50 14.60 5.93
CA CYS A 289 -14.16 14.99 5.52
C CYS A 289 -14.19 15.70 4.16
N THR A 290 -13.61 16.89 4.10
CA THR A 290 -13.50 17.69 2.88
C THR A 290 -12.08 17.70 2.37
N MET A 291 -11.86 18.14 1.12
CA MET A 291 -10.53 18.28 0.54
C MET A 291 -9.63 19.19 1.38
N GLU A 292 -10.18 20.28 1.90
CA GLU A 292 -9.49 21.20 2.80
C GLU A 292 -9.00 20.49 4.08
N LEU A 293 -9.85 19.68 4.71
CA LEU A 293 -9.49 18.88 5.90
C LEU A 293 -8.40 17.84 5.56
N VAL A 294 -8.49 17.18 4.40
CA VAL A 294 -7.43 16.26 3.94
C VAL A 294 -6.09 16.98 3.80
N LYS A 295 -6.08 18.17 3.20
CA LYS A 295 -4.85 18.98 3.01
C LYS A 295 -4.30 19.55 4.31
N ALA A 296 -5.18 19.91 5.23
CA ALA A 296 -4.80 20.44 6.54
C ALA A 296 -4.36 19.37 7.53
N TYR A 297 -4.72 18.09 7.30
CA TYR A 297 -4.44 17.00 8.23
C TYR A 297 -2.94 16.87 8.52
N ARG A 298 -2.62 16.85 9.80
CA ARG A 298 -1.28 16.56 10.32
C ARG A 298 -1.42 15.45 11.37
N PRO A 299 -0.86 14.27 11.14
CA PRO A 299 -0.96 13.17 12.10
C PRO A 299 -0.26 13.53 13.41
N GLU A 300 -0.91 13.27 14.54
CA GLU A 300 -0.32 13.45 15.87
C GLU A 300 0.81 12.45 16.11
N ASN A 301 0.65 11.23 15.62
CA ASN A 301 1.62 10.16 15.72
C ASN A 301 2.07 9.71 14.34
N CYS A 302 3.33 9.90 14.05
CA CYS A 302 3.94 9.41 12.83
C CYS A 302 4.79 8.18 13.12
N SER A 303 4.79 7.24 12.21
CA SER A 303 5.69 6.08 12.21
C SER A 303 6.30 5.87 10.84
N MET A 304 7.53 5.37 10.81
CA MET A 304 8.16 4.92 9.57
C MET A 304 8.42 3.43 9.68
N SER A 305 8.08 2.67 8.65
CA SER A 305 8.26 1.23 8.67
C SER A 305 8.94 0.72 7.42
N SER A 306 9.73 -0.33 7.58
CA SER A 306 10.40 -1.05 6.51
C SER A 306 10.19 -2.55 6.71
N GLY A 307 9.72 -3.24 5.68
CA GLY A 307 9.49 -4.68 5.73
C GLY A 307 10.20 -5.41 4.58
N GLN A 308 10.62 -6.64 4.83
CA GLN A 308 11.24 -7.50 3.84
C GLN A 308 10.74 -8.94 3.99
N VAL A 309 10.37 -9.55 2.87
CA VAL A 309 10.19 -10.99 2.74
C VAL A 309 11.43 -11.53 2.06
N LEU A 310 12.15 -12.42 2.76
CA LEU A 310 13.37 -13.02 2.26
C LEU A 310 13.05 -14.00 1.14
N GLN A 311 13.94 -14.14 0.15
CA GLN A 311 13.73 -15.03 -1.00
C GLN A 311 13.75 -16.50 -0.60
N GLU A 312 14.59 -16.84 0.38
CA GLU A 312 14.72 -18.15 1.01
C GLU A 312 14.60 -18.04 2.52
N ALA A 313 14.52 -19.16 3.21
CA ALA A 313 14.51 -19.22 4.66
C ALA A 313 15.92 -18.97 5.21
N TYR A 314 16.09 -17.96 6.05
CA TYR A 314 17.37 -17.53 6.59
C TYR A 314 17.60 -18.07 8.00
N THR A 315 18.85 -18.45 8.28
CA THR A 315 19.27 -18.71 9.65
C THR A 315 19.29 -17.42 10.48
N TYR A 316 19.29 -17.57 11.80
CA TYR A 316 19.42 -16.46 12.75
C TYR A 316 20.57 -15.50 12.39
N ARG A 317 21.77 -16.03 12.05
CA ARG A 317 22.95 -15.21 11.74
C ARG A 317 22.75 -14.40 10.45
N LYS A 318 22.30 -15.04 9.38
CA LYS A 318 22.02 -14.34 8.09
C LYS A 318 20.94 -13.26 8.27
N ALA A 319 19.86 -13.57 8.98
CA ALA A 319 18.77 -12.61 9.20
C ALA A 319 19.20 -11.43 10.10
N ARG A 320 20.14 -11.62 11.03
CA ARG A 320 20.70 -10.54 11.84
C ARG A 320 21.43 -9.49 11.01
N VAL A 321 22.16 -9.89 9.96
CA VAL A 321 22.78 -8.98 8.98
C VAL A 321 21.72 -8.13 8.32
N VAL A 322 20.60 -8.74 7.86
CA VAL A 322 19.51 -8.02 7.22
C VAL A 322 18.84 -7.03 8.18
N VAL A 323 18.65 -7.39 9.44
CA VAL A 323 18.11 -6.46 10.47
C VAL A 323 18.99 -5.23 10.60
N GLN A 324 20.31 -5.40 10.63
CA GLN A 324 21.25 -4.28 10.72
C GLN A 324 21.23 -3.41 9.45
N GLU A 325 21.19 -4.01 8.26
CA GLU A 325 21.01 -3.28 7.00
C GLU A 325 19.70 -2.46 6.98
N MET A 326 18.61 -3.04 7.50
CA MET A 326 17.32 -2.36 7.57
C MET A 326 17.35 -1.20 8.59
N ALA A 327 18.05 -1.36 9.71
CA ALA A 327 18.25 -0.31 10.70
C ALA A 327 19.04 0.88 10.13
N ASP A 328 20.13 0.60 9.42
CA ASP A 328 20.92 1.64 8.72
C ASP A 328 20.08 2.40 7.69
N ALA A 329 19.27 1.67 6.92
CA ALA A 329 18.41 2.28 5.91
C ALA A 329 17.36 3.20 6.54
N ILE A 330 16.68 2.75 7.61
CA ILE A 330 15.64 3.55 8.27
C ILE A 330 16.22 4.77 8.99
N ALA A 331 17.45 4.67 9.53
CA ALA A 331 18.16 5.80 10.11
C ALA A 331 18.49 6.87 9.05
N LEU A 332 18.94 6.44 7.86
CA LEU A 332 19.18 7.37 6.73
C LEU A 332 17.87 7.99 6.23
N ASP A 333 16.76 7.23 6.17
CA ASP A 333 15.45 7.75 5.79
C ASP A 333 14.94 8.82 6.78
N LEU A 334 15.21 8.63 8.09
CA LEU A 334 14.92 9.67 9.12
C LEU A 334 15.74 10.94 8.88
N VAL A 335 17.05 10.80 8.61
CA VAL A 335 17.93 11.93 8.30
C VAL A 335 17.46 12.68 7.06
N GLU A 336 17.14 11.97 5.98
CA GLU A 336 16.68 12.54 4.72
C GLU A 336 15.40 13.36 4.89
N LYS A 337 14.47 12.87 5.74
CA LYS A 337 13.20 13.55 6.05
C LYS A 337 13.30 14.57 7.17
N ARG A 338 14.49 14.80 7.74
CA ARG A 338 14.72 15.67 8.90
C ARG A 338 13.82 15.30 10.08
N CYS A 339 13.73 13.99 10.36
CA CYS A 339 12.92 13.42 11.42
C CYS A 339 13.77 12.63 12.41
N VAL A 340 13.23 12.44 13.60
CA VAL A 340 13.79 11.64 14.69
C VAL A 340 12.72 10.77 15.31
N ALA A 341 13.13 9.67 15.95
CA ALA A 341 12.23 8.74 16.63
C ALA A 341 12.81 8.34 17.99
N ASP A 342 11.96 7.91 18.93
CA ASP A 342 12.36 7.46 20.26
C ASP A 342 11.97 6.02 20.58
N GLN A 343 11.24 5.34 19.69
CA GLN A 343 10.84 3.95 19.88
C GLN A 343 11.05 3.14 18.60
N LEU A 344 11.55 1.91 18.78
CA LEU A 344 11.72 0.93 17.72
C LEU A 344 10.86 -0.30 17.99
N VAL A 345 10.33 -0.88 16.94
CA VAL A 345 9.56 -2.13 16.98
C VAL A 345 10.11 -3.10 15.95
N LEU A 346 10.36 -4.33 16.34
CA LEU A 346 10.79 -5.40 15.46
C LEU A 346 9.77 -6.52 15.43
N SER A 347 9.48 -7.02 14.26
CA SER A 347 8.68 -8.23 14.05
C SER A 347 9.43 -9.22 13.16
N VAL A 348 9.58 -10.46 13.65
CA VAL A 348 10.29 -11.56 12.99
C VAL A 348 9.29 -12.67 12.67
N GLY A 349 9.06 -12.92 11.40
CA GLY A 349 8.21 -14.00 10.92
C GLY A 349 9.05 -15.20 10.50
N TYR A 350 8.71 -16.36 11.03
CA TYR A 350 9.43 -17.60 10.75
C TYR A 350 8.93 -18.32 9.50
N ASP A 351 9.78 -19.14 8.91
CA ASP A 351 9.38 -20.00 7.79
C ASP A 351 8.66 -21.25 8.29
N ARG A 352 7.73 -21.76 7.49
CA ARG A 352 7.03 -23.01 7.79
C ARG A 352 7.95 -24.24 7.84
N GLU A 353 9.08 -24.20 7.16
CA GLU A 353 10.11 -25.26 7.21
C GLU A 353 10.60 -25.48 8.63
N SER A 354 10.50 -24.48 9.49
CA SER A 354 10.83 -24.60 10.92
C SER A 354 9.88 -25.49 11.72
N LEU A 355 8.73 -25.89 11.18
CA LEU A 355 7.80 -26.82 11.85
C LEU A 355 8.34 -28.23 11.93
N THR A 356 9.23 -28.60 11.00
CA THR A 356 9.92 -29.89 10.98
C THR A 356 11.41 -29.62 11.00
N THR A 357 12.08 -30.01 12.09
CA THR A 357 13.53 -29.84 12.19
C THR A 357 14.25 -30.81 11.24
N PRO A 358 15.52 -30.52 10.84
CA PRO A 358 16.33 -31.44 10.04
C PRO A 358 16.50 -32.82 10.67
N THR A 359 16.32 -32.93 12.01
CA THR A 359 16.36 -34.18 12.77
C THR A 359 15.02 -34.90 12.84
N GLY A 360 13.97 -34.42 12.11
CA GLY A 360 12.63 -35.01 12.10
C GLY A 360 11.79 -34.73 13.35
N ARG A 361 12.27 -33.91 14.29
CA ARG A 361 11.49 -33.51 15.47
C ARG A 361 10.50 -32.42 15.11
N GLU A 362 9.25 -32.60 15.53
CA GLU A 362 8.19 -31.62 15.34
C GLU A 362 8.41 -30.40 16.27
N TYR A 363 8.12 -29.20 15.75
CA TYR A 363 8.14 -27.97 16.54
C TYR A 363 7.00 -27.95 17.56
N THR A 364 7.32 -27.86 18.84
CA THR A 364 6.37 -27.88 19.96
C THR A 364 5.99 -26.49 20.48
N GLY A 365 6.55 -25.43 19.91
CA GLY A 365 6.27 -24.05 20.32
C GLY A 365 4.93 -23.52 19.77
N PRO A 366 4.59 -22.27 20.09
CA PRO A 366 3.33 -21.66 19.66
C PRO A 366 3.28 -21.48 18.13
N VAL A 367 2.14 -21.86 17.53
CA VAL A 367 1.88 -21.75 16.10
C VAL A 367 0.78 -20.75 15.80
N SER A 368 0.78 -20.22 14.58
CA SER A 368 -0.29 -19.42 14.00
C SER A 368 -0.60 -19.92 12.58
N PHE A 369 -1.67 -19.40 11.99
CA PHE A 369 -2.02 -19.73 10.61
C PHE A 369 -1.69 -18.55 9.70
N ASP A 370 -1.09 -18.86 8.55
CA ASP A 370 -0.90 -17.87 7.50
C ASP A 370 -2.22 -17.59 6.74
N ARG A 371 -2.20 -16.66 5.79
CA ARG A 371 -3.40 -16.31 4.99
C ARG A 371 -3.97 -17.47 4.15
N TYR A 372 -3.23 -18.55 3.99
CA TYR A 372 -3.65 -19.77 3.28
C TYR A 372 -4.10 -20.89 4.22
N GLY A 373 -4.27 -20.58 5.51
CA GLY A 373 -4.64 -21.57 6.53
C GLY A 373 -3.52 -22.56 6.90
N ARG A 374 -2.27 -22.31 6.50
CA ARG A 374 -1.15 -23.20 6.79
C ARG A 374 -0.52 -22.84 8.13
N LYS A 375 -0.20 -23.86 8.93
CA LYS A 375 0.54 -23.67 10.19
C LYS A 375 1.92 -23.06 9.92
N VAL A 376 2.30 -22.09 10.74
CA VAL A 376 3.64 -21.48 10.79
C VAL A 376 3.98 -21.20 12.26
N PRO A 377 5.25 -21.19 12.68
CA PRO A 377 5.61 -20.77 14.03
C PRO A 377 5.11 -19.34 14.28
N LYS A 378 4.63 -19.09 15.50
CA LYS A 378 4.12 -17.76 15.88
C LYS A 378 5.23 -16.73 15.73
N ARG A 379 4.88 -15.61 15.09
CA ARG A 379 5.78 -14.46 14.87
C ARG A 379 6.32 -13.94 16.20
N ALA A 380 7.63 -13.66 16.27
CA ALA A 380 8.23 -12.92 17.36
C ALA A 380 8.01 -11.41 17.17
N HIS A 381 7.82 -10.70 18.27
CA HIS A 381 7.56 -9.26 18.28
C HIS A 381 8.14 -8.65 19.53
N GLY A 382 8.83 -7.52 19.39
CA GLY A 382 9.39 -6.77 20.51
C GLY A 382 9.55 -5.30 20.16
N SER A 383 9.65 -4.47 21.21
CA SER A 383 9.86 -3.04 21.11
C SER A 383 10.89 -2.56 22.12
N ILE A 384 11.54 -1.44 21.83
CA ILE A 384 12.47 -0.78 22.72
C ILE A 384 12.31 0.73 22.64
N ASN A 385 12.28 1.39 23.80
CA ASN A 385 12.34 2.84 23.90
C ASN A 385 13.81 3.26 23.96
N LEU A 386 14.16 4.26 23.14
CA LEU A 386 15.53 4.79 23.06
C LEU A 386 15.80 5.82 24.16
N HIS A 387 14.79 6.20 24.94
CA HIS A 387 14.81 7.25 25.98
C HIS A 387 15.30 8.61 25.47
N ARG A 388 15.45 8.77 24.18
CA ARG A 388 15.80 10.01 23.46
C ARG A 388 15.34 9.95 22.03
N TYR A 389 14.99 11.09 21.47
CA TYR A 389 14.77 11.22 20.04
C TYR A 389 16.08 11.19 19.27
N THR A 390 16.21 10.34 18.27
CA THR A 390 17.45 10.18 17.50
C THR A 390 17.20 9.71 16.07
N SER A 391 18.13 10.02 15.17
CA SER A 391 18.28 9.44 13.83
C SER A 391 19.65 8.77 13.64
N SER A 392 20.40 8.56 14.75
CA SER A 392 21.72 7.93 14.74
C SER A 392 21.64 6.47 14.29
N SER A 393 22.36 6.12 13.23
CA SER A 393 22.46 4.72 12.74
C SER A 393 23.05 3.79 13.80
N ARG A 394 24.01 4.31 14.61
CA ARG A 394 24.63 3.55 15.69
C ARG A 394 23.62 3.20 16.78
N LEU A 395 22.93 4.20 17.33
CA LEU A 395 21.98 3.98 18.43
C LEU A 395 20.78 3.14 18.00
N ILE A 396 20.23 3.37 16.81
CA ILE A 396 19.13 2.62 16.24
C ILE A 396 19.58 1.18 15.98
N GLY A 397 20.77 0.98 15.39
CA GLY A 397 21.32 -0.34 15.08
C GLY A 397 21.58 -1.17 16.32
N GLU A 398 22.25 -0.60 17.35
CA GLU A 398 22.51 -1.28 18.63
C GLU A 398 21.20 -1.69 19.33
N ALA A 399 20.24 -0.78 19.39
CA ALA A 399 18.97 -1.04 20.07
C ALA A 399 18.15 -2.13 19.37
N ILE A 400 18.02 -2.06 18.04
CA ILE A 400 17.22 -3.05 17.31
C ILE A 400 17.86 -4.44 17.29
N LEU A 401 19.20 -4.52 17.31
CA LEU A 401 19.91 -5.77 17.40
C LEU A 401 19.74 -6.43 18.79
N ARG A 402 19.69 -5.64 19.86
CA ARG A 402 19.32 -6.17 21.20
C ARG A 402 17.92 -6.77 21.16
N VAL A 403 16.93 -6.04 20.63
CA VAL A 403 15.57 -6.58 20.48
C VAL A 403 15.58 -7.86 19.66
N TYR A 404 16.32 -7.91 18.55
CA TYR A 404 16.42 -9.09 17.72
C TYR A 404 16.99 -10.29 18.48
N ASP A 405 18.10 -10.08 19.20
CA ASP A 405 18.80 -11.11 19.96
C ASP A 405 17.93 -11.65 21.12
N ASP A 406 17.06 -10.80 21.70
CA ASP A 406 16.17 -11.14 22.81
C ASP A 406 14.92 -11.93 22.39
N ILE A 407 14.28 -11.51 21.26
CA ILE A 407 12.98 -12.09 20.88
C ILE A 407 13.08 -13.27 19.92
N THR A 408 14.21 -13.42 19.20
CA THR A 408 14.30 -14.36 18.10
C THR A 408 14.72 -15.76 18.57
N ASP A 409 13.92 -16.78 18.26
CA ASP A 409 14.32 -18.17 18.48
C ASP A 409 15.41 -18.55 17.45
N LYS A 410 16.63 -18.77 17.97
CA LYS A 410 17.82 -19.06 17.17
C LYS A 410 17.76 -20.39 16.40
N ARG A 411 16.81 -21.25 16.76
CA ARG A 411 16.61 -22.57 16.14
C ARG A 411 15.73 -22.52 14.90
N LEU A 412 14.95 -21.45 14.76
CA LEU A 412 13.94 -21.32 13.69
C LEU A 412 14.51 -20.56 12.49
N LEU A 413 14.07 -20.95 11.31
CA LEU A 413 14.35 -20.26 10.06
C LEU A 413 13.46 -19.04 9.90
N ILE A 414 14.02 -17.94 9.45
CA ILE A 414 13.37 -16.63 9.32
C ILE A 414 12.99 -16.37 7.87
N ARG A 415 11.75 -15.90 7.67
CA ARG A 415 11.20 -15.60 6.33
C ARG A 415 10.83 -14.14 6.14
N ARG A 416 10.50 -13.46 7.23
CA ARG A 416 10.04 -12.07 7.16
C ARG A 416 10.60 -11.25 8.30
N LEU A 417 11.03 -10.03 7.96
CA LEU A 417 11.50 -9.03 8.92
C LEU A 417 10.71 -7.73 8.70
N SER A 418 10.37 -7.05 9.78
CA SER A 418 9.76 -5.71 9.71
C SER A 418 10.25 -4.88 10.88
N ILE A 419 10.80 -3.72 10.58
CA ILE A 419 11.22 -2.70 11.56
C ILE A 419 10.30 -1.50 11.41
N SER A 420 9.83 -0.97 12.52
CA SER A 420 9.09 0.29 12.57
C SER A 420 9.74 1.22 13.59
N THR A 421 9.81 2.50 13.26
CA THR A 421 10.11 3.59 14.20
C THR A 421 8.81 4.28 14.53
N ASN A 422 8.51 4.43 15.81
CA ASN A 422 7.32 5.12 16.29
C ASN A 422 7.67 6.47 16.90
N HIS A 423 6.64 7.28 17.16
CA HIS A 423 6.74 8.64 17.69
C HIS A 423 7.70 9.49 16.84
N VAL A 424 7.60 9.35 15.52
CA VAL A 424 8.43 10.12 14.59
C VAL A 424 7.99 11.58 14.60
N ILE A 425 8.93 12.49 14.90
CA ILE A 425 8.69 13.94 14.88
C ILE A 425 9.76 14.62 14.03
N SER A 426 9.45 15.83 13.53
CA SER A 426 10.48 16.64 12.86
C SER A 426 11.51 17.15 13.85
N GLU A 427 12.76 17.33 13.39
CA GLU A 427 13.84 17.90 14.19
C GLU A 427 13.48 19.32 14.69
N ASP A 428 12.70 20.07 13.93
CA ASP A 428 12.28 21.42 14.31
C ASP A 428 11.27 21.39 15.47
N LEU A 429 10.35 20.41 15.50
CA LEU A 429 9.47 20.19 16.65
C LEU A 429 10.24 19.74 17.90
N LEU A 430 11.29 18.93 17.72
CA LEU A 430 12.14 18.53 18.84
C LEU A 430 12.82 19.73 19.50
N LYS A 431 13.36 20.66 18.72
CA LYS A 431 14.00 21.90 19.24
C LYS A 431 13.05 22.74 20.08
N GLN A 432 11.74 22.73 19.75
CA GLN A 432 10.72 23.45 20.51
C GLN A 432 10.34 22.73 21.83
N LYS A 433 10.45 21.40 21.88
CA LYS A 433 10.10 20.59 23.07
C LYS A 433 11.22 20.49 24.12
N THR A 434 12.46 20.83 23.77
CA THR A 434 13.63 20.64 24.62
C THR A 434 13.87 21.80 25.56
N ALA A 435 13.07 21.93 26.62
CA ALA A 435 13.44 22.70 27.82
C ALA A 435 12.75 22.16 29.06
N LYS A 436 12.88 20.88 29.35
CA LYS A 436 12.61 20.45 30.74
C LYS A 436 13.85 20.75 31.56
N PRO A 437 13.75 21.51 32.67
CA PRO A 437 14.85 21.69 33.59
C PRO A 437 15.30 20.32 34.15
N ILE A 438 16.60 20.08 34.20
CA ILE A 438 17.17 18.90 34.84
C ILE A 438 16.98 19.10 36.33
N GLU A 439 16.23 18.21 36.99
CA GLU A 439 16.18 18.17 38.44
C GLU A 439 17.57 17.77 38.95
N LEU A 440 18.19 18.67 39.71
CA LEU A 440 19.52 18.51 40.24
C LEU A 440 19.41 17.66 41.54
N ASP A 441 20.11 16.55 41.62
CA ASP A 441 20.28 15.79 42.86
C ASP A 441 21.69 16.02 43.46
N MET A 442 21.82 15.88 44.79
CA MET A 442 23.06 16.20 45.51
C MET A 442 24.19 15.13 45.38
N PHE A 443 23.89 14.01 44.70
CA PHE A 443 24.83 12.87 44.61
C PHE A 443 25.39 12.69 43.19
N THR A 444 24.98 13.51 42.23
CA THR A 444 25.42 13.41 40.86
C THR A 444 26.55 14.39 40.56
N ASP A 445 27.68 13.88 40.06
CA ASP A 445 28.77 14.74 39.54
C ASP A 445 28.34 15.35 38.17
N TYR A 446 27.83 16.57 38.29
CA TYR A 446 27.28 17.29 37.11
C TYR A 446 28.36 17.69 36.07
N GLU A 447 29.60 17.89 36.49
CA GLU A 447 30.68 18.16 35.58
C GLU A 447 31.05 16.95 34.72
N GLU A 448 31.07 15.77 35.35
CA GLU A 448 31.27 14.50 34.62
C GLU A 448 30.10 14.20 33.66
N VAL A 449 28.85 14.36 34.11
CA VAL A 449 27.64 14.18 33.28
C VAL A 449 27.68 15.16 32.11
N LYS A 450 28.00 16.43 32.35
CA LYS A 450 28.10 17.46 31.29
C LYS A 450 29.19 17.13 30.28
N ARG A 451 30.37 16.70 30.76
CA ARG A 451 31.46 16.28 29.88
C ARG A 451 31.11 15.06 29.03
N LYS A 452 30.48 14.03 29.62
CA LYS A 452 29.99 12.84 28.90
C LYS A 452 28.99 13.24 27.84
N LYS A 453 28.02 14.09 28.21
CA LYS A 453 27.01 14.62 27.26
C LYS A 453 27.63 15.40 26.12
N GLN A 454 28.60 16.28 26.38
CA GLN A 454 29.29 17.04 25.34
C GLN A 454 30.05 16.13 24.36
N LEU A 455 30.72 15.09 24.86
CA LEU A 455 31.41 14.10 24.02
C LEU A 455 30.41 13.32 23.16
N GLU A 456 29.32 12.86 23.74
CA GLU A 456 28.27 12.15 22.99
C GLU A 456 27.61 13.05 21.94
N ASP A 457 27.30 14.29 22.28
CA ASP A 457 26.71 15.24 21.33
C ASP A 457 27.68 15.55 20.17
N ALA A 458 29.00 15.64 20.45
CA ALA A 458 30.00 15.79 19.40
C ALA A 458 30.13 14.58 18.49
N GLU A 459 30.05 13.37 19.03
CA GLU A 459 30.02 12.13 18.25
C GLU A 459 28.75 12.04 17.37
N LEU A 460 27.59 12.36 17.92
CA LEU A 460 26.33 12.36 17.18
C LEU A 460 26.33 13.42 16.07
N ALA A 461 26.89 14.60 16.31
CA ALA A 461 27.05 15.64 15.30
C ALA A 461 27.98 15.17 14.15
N ARG A 462 29.08 14.49 14.49
CA ARG A 462 30.01 13.93 13.51
C ARG A 462 29.33 12.82 12.68
N GLU A 463 28.57 11.92 13.34
CA GLU A 463 27.78 10.88 12.68
C GLU A 463 26.75 11.50 11.73
N ARG A 464 26.04 12.54 12.17
CA ARG A 464 25.06 13.26 11.35
C ARG A 464 25.67 13.82 10.08
N ASN A 465 26.79 14.50 10.17
CA ASN A 465 27.51 15.05 9.01
C ASN A 465 27.92 13.93 8.03
N MET A 466 28.34 12.79 8.55
CA MET A 466 28.65 11.62 7.73
C MET A 466 27.41 11.08 7.03
N GLN A 467 26.27 10.92 7.74
CA GLN A 467 25.00 10.45 7.17
C GLN A 467 24.51 11.38 6.03
N GLU A 468 24.58 12.69 6.22
CA GLU A 468 24.24 13.69 5.19
C GLU A 468 25.17 13.59 3.96
N THR A 469 26.45 13.35 4.19
CA THR A 469 27.42 13.15 3.10
C THR A 469 27.11 11.86 2.34
N ILE A 470 26.79 10.77 3.04
CA ILE A 470 26.37 9.51 2.45
C ILE A 470 25.11 9.72 1.59
N LEU A 471 24.12 10.45 2.09
CA LEU A 471 22.90 10.75 1.33
C LEU A 471 23.21 11.56 0.07
N LYS A 472 24.03 12.62 0.14
CA LYS A 472 24.46 13.43 -1.02
C LYS A 472 25.13 12.55 -2.10
N ILE A 473 26.01 11.63 -1.69
CA ILE A 473 26.68 10.70 -2.61
C ILE A 473 25.65 9.76 -3.24
N LYS A 474 24.78 9.16 -2.44
CA LYS A 474 23.73 8.22 -2.93
C LYS A 474 22.73 8.91 -3.85
N HIS A 475 22.35 10.14 -3.59
CA HIS A 475 21.49 10.93 -4.48
C HIS A 475 22.14 11.20 -5.83
N ARG A 476 23.41 11.55 -5.82
CA ARG A 476 24.15 11.92 -7.05
C ARG A 476 24.55 10.72 -7.90
N PHE A 477 24.95 9.61 -7.27
CA PHE A 477 25.56 8.47 -7.94
C PHE A 477 24.77 7.16 -7.82
N GLY A 478 23.60 7.18 -7.16
CA GLY A 478 22.73 6.03 -6.93
C GLY A 478 22.95 5.35 -5.58
N LYS A 479 21.93 4.62 -5.13
CA LYS A 479 21.89 4.01 -3.78
C LYS A 479 23.03 3.03 -3.48
N ASN A 480 23.62 2.42 -4.50
CA ASN A 480 24.74 1.46 -4.38
C ASN A 480 26.12 2.09 -4.55
N SER A 481 26.23 3.39 -4.74
CA SER A 481 27.50 4.08 -4.89
C SER A 481 28.37 4.06 -3.63
N LEU A 482 27.75 3.89 -2.47
CA LEU A 482 28.42 3.74 -1.19
C LEU A 482 27.74 2.65 -0.38
N LEU A 483 28.48 1.58 -0.08
CA LEU A 483 28.04 0.43 0.71
C LEU A 483 28.93 0.25 1.93
N ARG A 484 28.39 -0.28 3.03
CA ARG A 484 29.18 -0.70 4.20
C ARG A 484 29.75 -2.10 3.97
N GLY A 485 30.82 -2.48 4.66
CA GLY A 485 31.38 -3.84 4.63
C GLY A 485 30.35 -4.92 4.89
N LEU A 486 29.44 -4.70 5.86
CA LEU A 486 28.29 -5.54 6.18
C LEU A 486 27.41 -5.91 4.94
N ASN A 487 27.32 -5.04 3.94
CA ASN A 487 26.50 -5.28 2.75
C ASN A 487 27.12 -6.34 1.79
N PHE A 488 28.30 -6.88 2.14
CA PHE A 488 28.97 -7.95 1.44
C PHE A 488 29.00 -9.27 2.25
N ASP A 489 28.47 -9.24 3.48
CA ASP A 489 28.38 -10.43 4.32
C ASP A 489 27.38 -11.44 3.76
N GLU A 490 27.55 -12.69 4.16
CA GLU A 490 26.62 -13.75 3.78
C GLU A 490 25.19 -13.47 4.31
N GLY A 491 24.21 -13.41 3.42
CA GLY A 491 22.83 -13.06 3.72
C GLY A 491 22.49 -11.58 3.55
N ALA A 492 23.45 -10.71 3.25
CA ALA A 492 23.18 -9.30 2.97
C ALA A 492 22.23 -9.12 1.78
N THR A 493 21.29 -8.19 1.87
CA THR A 493 20.25 -7.96 0.86
C THR A 493 20.21 -6.52 0.35
N ALA A 494 20.89 -5.59 1.01
CA ALA A 494 20.80 -4.15 0.73
C ALA A 494 21.14 -3.80 -0.73
N LYS A 495 22.15 -4.44 -1.32
CA LYS A 495 22.59 -4.20 -2.70
C LYS A 495 21.46 -4.48 -3.71
N GLU A 496 20.76 -5.58 -3.55
CA GLU A 496 19.62 -5.92 -4.42
C GLU A 496 18.37 -5.10 -4.07
N ARG A 497 18.15 -4.83 -2.78
CA ARG A 497 17.04 -4.01 -2.31
C ARG A 497 17.14 -2.56 -2.79
N ASN A 498 18.34 -2.00 -2.88
CA ASN A 498 18.57 -0.66 -3.40
C ASN A 498 18.17 -0.49 -4.88
N LYS A 499 18.05 -1.59 -5.63
CA LYS A 499 17.53 -1.63 -7.00
C LYS A 499 16.00 -1.74 -7.06
N GLN A 500 15.32 -1.63 -5.92
CA GLN A 500 13.88 -1.82 -5.81
C GLN A 500 13.18 -0.56 -5.29
N ILE A 501 11.93 -0.39 -5.72
CA ILE A 501 10.97 0.57 -5.18
C ILE A 501 9.74 -0.22 -4.72
N GLY A 502 9.34 -0.09 -3.45
CA GLY A 502 8.20 -0.82 -2.90
C GLY A 502 8.35 -2.36 -2.96
N GLY A 503 9.59 -2.88 -3.02
CA GLY A 503 9.88 -4.32 -3.10
C GLY A 503 9.84 -4.91 -4.52
N HIS A 504 9.67 -4.09 -5.56
CA HIS A 504 9.71 -4.45 -6.98
C HIS A 504 10.89 -3.79 -7.69
N LYS A 505 11.30 -4.28 -8.85
CA LYS A 505 12.37 -3.67 -9.66
C LYS A 505 12.04 -2.20 -9.97
N ALA A 506 13.06 -1.31 -9.82
CA ALA A 506 12.93 0.14 -10.00
C ALA A 506 12.69 0.56 -11.45
#